data_345354e47f969e4b43b64254377f94bd
#
_entry.id   345354e47f969e4b43b64254377f94bd
#
_cell.length_a   1.000
_cell.length_b   1.000
_cell.length_c   1.000
_cell.angle_alpha   90.00
_cell.angle_beta   90.00
_cell.angle_gamma   90.00
#
_symmetry.space_group_name_H-M   'P 1'
#
loop_
_entity.id
_entity.type
_entity.pdbx_description
1 polymer ?
#
loop_
_entity_poly.entity_id
_entity_poly.type
_entity_poly.pdbx_seq_one_letter_code
_entity_poly.pdbx_strand_id
1 'polypeptide(L)'
;MNKLMILQGALLAEIEKYAKIHAENGIELDYPIDWERIHVISCAKLGYLMAEERGVDPILAASACAVHDYGRIITGKQANHAEIGYEPVMEFLRGLNIFTPEEIKEIGLSVKNHSNKSDVGTPLEEIVKDADVLDFHQYGYEMPRPEQQARLNRMLKG
;
A
#
# COMPACT_ATOMS: atom_id res chain seq x y z
N MET A 1 0.85 -21.63 6.31
CA MET A 1 -0.04 -20.47 6.11
C MET A 1 0.70 -19.47 5.22
N ASN A 2 0.01 -18.90 4.26
CA ASN A 2 0.59 -17.95 3.29
C ASN A 2 0.99 -16.64 4.00
N LYS A 3 2.19 -16.12 3.70
CA LYS A 3 2.70 -14.85 4.23
C LYS A 3 1.69 -13.70 4.07
N LEU A 4 1.06 -13.62 2.90
CA LEU A 4 0.09 -12.56 2.60
C LEU A 4 -1.12 -12.61 3.53
N MET A 5 -1.66 -13.79 3.81
CA MET A 5 -2.80 -13.93 4.71
C MET A 5 -2.46 -13.52 6.16
N ILE A 6 -1.26 -13.88 6.63
CA ILE A 6 -0.77 -13.46 7.96
C ILE A 6 -0.62 -11.93 7.99
N LEU A 7 0.00 -11.36 6.97
CA LEU A 7 0.20 -9.91 6.86
C LEU A 7 -1.12 -9.15 6.85
N GLN A 8 -2.07 -9.56 6.00
CA GLN A 8 -3.36 -8.87 5.90
C GLN A 8 -4.18 -8.99 7.18
N GLY A 9 -4.15 -10.15 7.85
CA GLY A 9 -4.79 -10.31 9.15
C GLY A 9 -4.21 -9.35 10.21
N ALA A 10 -2.89 -9.23 10.26
CA ALA A 10 -2.21 -8.29 11.15
C ALA A 10 -2.50 -6.82 10.78
N LEU A 11 -2.57 -6.49 9.50
CA LEU A 11 -2.92 -5.13 9.03
C LEU A 11 -4.34 -4.74 9.42
N LEU A 12 -5.31 -5.65 9.28
CA LEU A 12 -6.69 -5.38 9.72
C LEU A 12 -6.74 -5.11 11.21
N ALA A 13 -5.96 -5.82 12.01
CA ALA A 13 -5.83 -5.55 13.46
C ALA A 13 -5.18 -4.19 13.75
N GLU A 14 -4.16 -3.80 12.99
CA GLU A 14 -3.54 -2.46 13.10
C GLU A 14 -4.53 -1.35 12.73
N ILE A 15 -5.30 -1.52 11.67
CA ILE A 15 -6.36 -0.56 11.30
C ILE A 15 -7.36 -0.36 12.44
N GLU A 16 -7.84 -1.44 13.06
CA GLU A 16 -8.75 -1.34 14.21
C GLU A 16 -8.11 -0.65 15.41
N LYS A 17 -6.86 -0.98 15.71
CA LYS A 17 -6.10 -0.36 16.80
C LYS A 17 -5.98 1.15 16.59
N TYR A 18 -5.53 1.59 15.41
CA TYR A 18 -5.34 3.01 15.12
C TYR A 18 -6.66 3.75 14.95
N ALA A 19 -7.72 3.11 14.46
CA ALA A 19 -9.07 3.70 14.43
C ALA A 19 -9.52 4.14 15.82
N LYS A 20 -9.29 3.30 16.84
CA LYS A 20 -9.59 3.64 18.25
C LYS A 20 -8.71 4.78 18.74
N ILE A 21 -7.39 4.71 18.52
CA ILE A 21 -6.45 5.76 18.93
C ILE A 21 -6.83 7.10 18.31
N HIS A 22 -7.15 7.13 17.02
CA HIS A 22 -7.55 8.35 16.33
C HIS A 22 -8.84 8.93 16.90
N ALA A 23 -9.85 8.09 17.13
CA ALA A 23 -11.11 8.51 17.73
C ALA A 23 -10.91 9.08 19.14
N GLU A 24 -10.12 8.43 19.98
CA GLU A 24 -9.81 8.89 21.34
C GLU A 24 -9.04 10.22 21.35
N ASN A 25 -8.23 10.49 20.34
CA ASN A 25 -7.44 11.72 20.22
C ASN A 25 -8.12 12.79 19.35
N GLY A 26 -9.34 12.57 18.88
CA GLY A 26 -10.07 13.53 18.06
C GLY A 26 -9.43 13.80 16.70
N ILE A 27 -8.72 12.82 16.13
CA ILE A 27 -8.08 12.97 14.82
C ILE A 27 -9.14 12.82 13.74
N GLU A 28 -9.31 13.86 12.93
CA GLU A 28 -10.12 13.80 11.71
C GLU A 28 -9.35 13.04 10.65
N LEU A 29 -9.95 11.96 10.13
CA LEU A 29 -9.34 11.10 9.12
C LEU A 29 -9.51 11.69 7.73
N ASP A 30 -8.46 11.63 6.90
CA ASP A 30 -8.53 12.06 5.49
C ASP A 30 -9.29 11.05 4.63
N TYR A 31 -9.29 9.76 5.01
CA TYR A 31 -10.07 8.69 4.37
C TYR A 31 -10.83 7.88 5.42
N PRO A 32 -12.02 7.34 5.07
CA PRO A 32 -12.78 6.48 5.98
C PRO A 32 -12.01 5.20 6.34
N ILE A 33 -12.21 4.70 7.55
CA ILE A 33 -11.62 3.41 7.98
C ILE A 33 -12.04 2.25 7.06
N ASP A 34 -13.25 2.27 6.55
CA ASP A 34 -13.71 1.25 5.60
C ASP A 34 -12.88 1.25 4.31
N TRP A 35 -12.44 2.43 3.84
CA TRP A 35 -11.52 2.50 2.72
C TRP A 35 -10.18 1.83 3.04
N GLU A 36 -9.61 2.10 4.20
CA GLU A 36 -8.35 1.45 4.60
C GLU A 36 -8.46 -0.07 4.63
N ARG A 37 -9.57 -0.61 5.18
CA ARG A 37 -9.82 -2.06 5.19
C ARG A 37 -9.93 -2.65 3.79
N ILE A 38 -10.67 -1.99 2.91
CA ILE A 38 -10.89 -2.44 1.53
C ILE A 38 -9.57 -2.36 0.75
N HIS A 39 -8.88 -1.24 0.85
CA HIS A 39 -7.69 -0.95 0.05
C HIS A 39 -6.52 -1.90 0.33
N VAL A 40 -6.29 -2.28 1.60
CA VAL A 40 -5.24 -3.26 1.95
C VAL A 40 -5.51 -4.65 1.38
N ILE A 41 -6.76 -4.97 1.05
CA ILE A 41 -7.14 -6.24 0.45
C ILE A 41 -7.17 -6.14 -1.07
N SER A 42 -7.89 -5.18 -1.64
CA SER A 42 -8.11 -5.06 -3.08
C SER A 42 -6.84 -4.66 -3.84
N CYS A 43 -6.06 -3.71 -3.31
CA CYS A 43 -4.79 -3.32 -3.90
C CYS A 43 -3.79 -4.49 -3.94
N ALA A 44 -3.73 -5.31 -2.88
CA ALA A 44 -2.90 -6.50 -2.85
C ALA A 44 -3.27 -7.53 -3.92
N LYS A 45 -4.56 -7.72 -4.20
CA LYS A 45 -5.01 -8.61 -5.29
C LYS A 45 -4.55 -8.13 -6.66
N LEU A 46 -4.65 -6.83 -6.91
CA LEU A 46 -4.16 -6.23 -8.15
C LEU A 46 -2.64 -6.40 -8.28
N GLY A 47 -1.92 -6.12 -7.20
CA GLY A 47 -0.47 -6.29 -7.17
C GLY A 47 -0.03 -7.72 -7.43
N TYR A 48 -0.74 -8.71 -6.88
CA TYR A 48 -0.49 -10.13 -7.15
C TYR A 48 -0.60 -10.45 -8.65
N LEU A 49 -1.72 -10.07 -9.26
CA LEU A 49 -1.98 -10.35 -10.69
C LEU A 49 -0.97 -9.63 -11.60
N MET A 50 -0.65 -8.38 -11.32
CA MET A 50 0.35 -7.63 -12.07
C MET A 50 1.74 -8.25 -11.95
N ALA A 51 2.08 -8.79 -10.79
CA ALA A 51 3.38 -9.43 -10.55
C ALA A 51 3.51 -10.74 -11.33
N GLU A 52 2.46 -11.57 -11.39
CA GLU A 52 2.46 -12.76 -12.23
C GLU A 52 2.69 -12.41 -13.70
N GLU A 53 2.04 -11.37 -14.20
CA GLU A 53 2.19 -10.91 -15.58
C GLU A 53 3.60 -10.35 -15.86
N ARG A 54 4.19 -9.64 -14.89
CA ARG A 54 5.46 -8.92 -15.05
C ARG A 54 6.70 -9.68 -14.59
N GLY A 55 6.54 -10.91 -14.10
CA GLY A 55 7.65 -11.75 -13.65
C GLY A 55 8.30 -11.30 -12.34
N VAL A 56 7.54 -10.67 -11.47
CA VAL A 56 7.94 -10.31 -10.10
C VAL A 56 7.32 -11.33 -9.12
N ASP A 57 7.93 -11.53 -7.94
CA ASP A 57 7.34 -12.40 -6.90
C ASP A 57 5.94 -11.89 -6.52
N PRO A 58 4.87 -12.67 -6.78
CA PRO A 58 3.49 -12.21 -6.52
C PRO A 58 3.18 -12.00 -5.04
N ILE A 59 3.77 -12.79 -4.15
CA ILE A 59 3.56 -12.62 -2.71
C ILE A 59 4.26 -11.37 -2.19
N LEU A 60 5.46 -11.11 -2.67
CA LEU A 60 6.19 -9.88 -2.33
C LEU A 60 5.45 -8.65 -2.82
N ALA A 61 4.99 -8.65 -4.07
CA ALA A 61 4.25 -7.54 -4.67
C ALA A 61 2.90 -7.29 -3.96
N ALA A 62 2.13 -8.34 -3.71
CA ALA A 62 0.88 -8.22 -2.96
C ALA A 62 1.11 -7.70 -1.54
N SER A 63 2.20 -8.14 -0.89
CA SER A 63 2.57 -7.67 0.45
C SER A 63 2.92 -6.17 0.44
N ALA A 64 3.71 -5.72 -0.54
CA ALA A 64 4.06 -4.31 -0.69
C ALA A 64 2.80 -3.45 -0.98
N CYS A 65 1.91 -3.93 -1.83
CA CYS A 65 0.63 -3.27 -2.12
C CYS A 65 -0.27 -3.21 -0.88
N ALA A 66 -0.31 -4.26 -0.05
CA ALA A 66 -1.10 -4.26 1.17
C ALA A 66 -0.67 -3.18 2.16
N VAL A 67 0.63 -2.94 2.30
CA VAL A 67 1.19 -2.04 3.34
C VAL A 67 1.53 -0.64 2.86
N HIS A 68 1.36 -0.33 1.57
CA HIS A 68 1.90 0.92 1.02
C HIS A 68 1.37 2.19 1.71
N ASP A 69 0.15 2.17 2.20
CA ASP A 69 -0.49 3.27 2.93
C ASP A 69 -0.35 3.17 4.46
N TYR A 70 0.58 2.37 4.96
CA TYR A 70 0.77 2.18 6.41
C TYR A 70 0.95 3.52 7.15
N GLY A 71 1.64 4.49 6.57
CA GLY A 71 1.80 5.83 7.12
C GLY A 71 0.47 6.56 7.32
N ARG A 72 -0.49 6.39 6.42
CA ARG A 72 -1.83 6.95 6.56
C ARG A 72 -2.64 6.22 7.64
N ILE A 73 -2.49 4.91 7.76
CA ILE A 73 -3.14 4.14 8.82
C ILE A 73 -2.71 4.65 10.20
N ILE A 74 -1.40 4.82 10.43
CA ILE A 74 -0.88 5.22 11.75
C ILE A 74 -1.09 6.70 12.08
N THR A 75 -1.22 7.58 11.09
CA THR A 75 -1.40 9.03 11.31
C THR A 75 -2.84 9.52 11.09
N GLY A 76 -3.63 8.79 10.31
CA GLY A 76 -4.94 9.23 9.83
C GLY A 76 -4.87 10.29 8.72
N LYS A 77 -3.66 10.60 8.23
CA LYS A 77 -3.42 11.73 7.31
C LYS A 77 -2.73 11.31 6.02
N GLN A 78 -3.17 11.92 4.92
CA GLN A 78 -2.61 11.72 3.57
C GLN A 78 -1.26 12.43 3.41
N ALA A 79 -1.06 13.59 4.04
CA ALA A 79 0.15 14.39 3.90
C ALA A 79 1.40 13.60 4.34
N ASN A 80 2.38 13.47 3.43
CA ASN A 80 3.67 12.80 3.67
C ASN A 80 3.58 11.34 4.15
N HIS A 81 2.44 10.68 3.95
CA HIS A 81 2.21 9.32 4.47
C HIS A 81 3.22 8.28 3.96
N ALA A 82 3.69 8.41 2.73
CA ALA A 82 4.69 7.50 2.17
C ALA A 82 6.03 7.58 2.91
N GLU A 83 6.53 8.78 3.14
CA GLU A 83 7.78 9.02 3.86
C GLU A 83 7.64 8.64 5.34
N ILE A 84 6.55 9.06 5.98
CA ILE A 84 6.27 8.75 7.39
C ILE A 84 6.12 7.25 7.60
N GLY A 85 5.54 6.53 6.64
CA GLY A 85 5.31 5.09 6.74
C GLY A 85 6.56 4.22 6.57
N TYR A 86 7.65 4.74 6.05
CA TYR A 86 8.85 3.97 5.67
C TYR A 86 9.47 3.18 6.82
N GLU A 87 9.92 3.84 7.87
CA GLU A 87 10.51 3.16 9.03
C GLU A 87 9.47 2.35 9.83
N PRO A 88 8.27 2.89 10.14
CA PRO A 88 7.26 2.14 10.88
C PRO A 88 6.80 0.87 10.19
N VAL A 89 6.66 0.85 8.86
CA VAL A 89 6.26 -0.36 8.15
C VAL A 89 7.32 -1.45 8.23
N MET A 90 8.60 -1.09 8.14
CA MET A 90 9.68 -2.08 8.28
C MET A 90 9.71 -2.68 9.69
N GLU A 91 9.49 -1.88 10.72
CA GLU A 91 9.39 -2.37 12.10
C GLU A 91 8.18 -3.30 12.27
N PHE A 92 7.03 -2.93 11.74
CA PHE A 92 5.84 -3.78 11.71
C PHE A 92 6.11 -5.13 11.03
N LEU A 93 6.74 -5.12 9.86
CA LEU A 93 7.08 -6.34 9.11
C LEU A 93 8.08 -7.23 9.86
N ARG A 94 9.09 -6.64 10.52
CA ARG A 94 10.03 -7.39 11.38
C ARG A 94 9.30 -8.10 12.51
N GLY A 95 8.34 -7.42 13.12
CA GLY A 95 7.53 -7.98 14.23
C GLY A 95 6.70 -9.20 13.84
N LEU A 96 6.34 -9.35 12.56
CA LEU A 96 5.62 -10.52 12.05
C LEU A 96 6.50 -11.78 11.93
N ASN A 97 7.81 -11.60 11.81
CA ASN A 97 8.79 -12.68 11.71
C ASN A 97 8.52 -13.69 10.57
N ILE A 98 8.03 -13.21 9.43
CA ILE A 98 7.71 -14.03 8.25
C ILE A 98 8.43 -13.56 6.97
N PHE A 99 9.06 -12.39 7.00
CA PHE A 99 9.81 -11.81 5.88
C PHE A 99 11.31 -11.82 6.14
N THR A 100 12.11 -11.96 5.08
CA THR A 100 13.56 -11.79 5.18
C THR A 100 13.93 -10.31 5.30
N PRO A 101 15.13 -9.97 5.80
CA PRO A 101 15.60 -8.58 5.83
C PRO A 101 15.58 -7.90 4.45
N GLU A 102 15.89 -8.65 3.39
CA GLU A 102 15.87 -8.16 2.00
C GLU A 102 14.44 -7.84 1.55
N GLU A 103 13.48 -8.75 1.78
CA GLU A 103 12.06 -8.53 1.50
C GLU A 103 11.53 -7.29 2.23
N ILE A 104 11.86 -7.14 3.51
CA ILE A 104 11.45 -5.98 4.32
C ILE A 104 12.00 -4.68 3.73
N LYS A 105 13.26 -4.67 3.31
CA LYS A 105 13.88 -3.50 2.69
C LYS A 105 13.21 -3.12 1.36
N GLU A 106 12.95 -4.10 0.50
CA GLU A 106 12.28 -3.87 -0.79
C GLU A 106 10.85 -3.35 -0.60
N ILE A 107 10.09 -3.95 0.33
CA ILE A 107 8.74 -3.48 0.68
C ILE A 107 8.81 -2.06 1.24
N GLY A 108 9.72 -1.79 2.16
CA GLY A 108 9.91 -0.46 2.75
C GLY A 108 10.19 0.62 1.72
N LEU A 109 11.08 0.36 0.76
CA LEU A 109 11.38 1.28 -0.33
C LEU A 109 10.16 1.50 -1.24
N SER A 110 9.37 0.46 -1.49
CA SER A 110 8.13 0.58 -2.26
C SER A 110 7.12 1.48 -1.54
N VAL A 111 7.01 1.37 -0.22
CA VAL A 111 6.17 2.26 0.60
C VAL A 111 6.67 3.70 0.50
N LYS A 112 7.96 3.92 0.71
CA LYS A 112 8.57 5.25 0.66
C LYS A 112 8.34 5.96 -0.68
N ASN A 113 8.43 5.23 -1.79
CA ASN A 113 8.45 5.78 -3.14
C ASN A 113 7.07 5.75 -3.84
N HIS A 114 6.05 5.09 -3.27
CA HIS A 114 4.79 4.87 -4.00
C HIS A 114 4.04 6.15 -4.38
N SER A 115 4.21 7.23 -3.63
CA SER A 115 3.57 8.52 -3.93
C SER A 115 4.23 9.27 -5.11
N ASN A 116 5.46 8.93 -5.48
CA ASN A 116 6.19 9.53 -6.60
C ASN A 116 5.73 8.89 -7.92
N LYS A 117 4.52 9.21 -8.36
CA LYS A 117 3.87 8.57 -9.51
C LYS A 117 4.51 8.88 -10.87
N SER A 118 5.25 9.99 -10.97
CA SER A 118 5.99 10.37 -12.18
C SER A 118 7.34 9.67 -12.32
N ASP A 119 7.94 9.25 -11.21
CA ASP A 119 9.26 8.61 -11.23
C ASP A 119 9.14 7.14 -11.56
N VAL A 120 10.10 6.63 -12.34
CA VAL A 120 10.24 5.19 -12.62
C VAL A 120 11.13 4.58 -11.55
N GLY A 121 10.57 3.62 -10.82
CA GLY A 121 11.27 2.88 -9.77
C GLY A 121 11.65 1.46 -10.20
N THR A 122 11.89 0.61 -9.22
CA THR A 122 12.11 -0.82 -9.44
C THR A 122 10.82 -1.48 -9.98
N PRO A 123 10.90 -2.69 -10.57
CA PRO A 123 9.70 -3.41 -11.00
C PRO A 123 8.66 -3.57 -9.89
N LEU A 124 9.08 -3.82 -8.65
CA LEU A 124 8.18 -3.89 -7.49
C LEU A 124 7.51 -2.55 -7.20
N GLU A 125 8.27 -1.46 -7.19
CA GLU A 125 7.74 -0.11 -6.96
C GLU A 125 6.73 0.29 -8.04
N GLU A 126 6.98 -0.06 -9.30
CA GLU A 126 6.05 0.22 -10.41
C GLU A 126 4.73 -0.55 -10.25
N ILE A 127 4.77 -1.80 -9.78
CA ILE A 127 3.55 -2.57 -9.48
C ILE A 127 2.74 -1.89 -8.37
N VAL A 128 3.39 -1.45 -7.29
CA VAL A 128 2.69 -0.77 -6.19
C VAL A 128 2.02 0.51 -6.67
N LYS A 129 2.73 1.32 -7.45
CA LYS A 129 2.20 2.57 -8.01
C LYS A 129 1.01 2.34 -8.95
N ASP A 130 1.10 1.33 -9.81
CA ASP A 130 0.04 0.97 -10.75
C ASP A 130 -1.18 0.39 -10.04
N ALA A 131 -0.97 -0.54 -9.11
CA ALA A 131 -2.04 -1.17 -8.34
C ALA A 131 -2.82 -0.14 -7.51
N ASP A 132 -2.11 0.78 -6.85
CA ASP A 132 -2.72 1.86 -6.07
C ASP A 132 -3.64 2.74 -6.93
N VAL A 133 -3.15 3.23 -8.06
CA VAL A 133 -3.93 4.06 -8.99
C VAL A 133 -5.13 3.31 -9.54
N LEU A 134 -4.95 2.05 -9.94
CA LEU A 134 -6.03 1.24 -10.50
C LEU A 134 -7.10 0.93 -9.44
N ASP A 135 -6.71 0.66 -8.21
CA ASP A 135 -7.65 0.39 -7.12
C ASP A 135 -8.52 1.62 -6.80
N PHE A 136 -7.93 2.80 -6.71
CA PHE A 136 -8.67 4.07 -6.59
C PHE A 136 -9.69 4.23 -7.70
N HIS A 137 -9.29 3.98 -8.94
CA HIS A 137 -10.18 4.06 -10.11
C HIS A 137 -11.36 3.09 -10.02
N GLN A 138 -11.10 1.85 -9.59
CA GLN A 138 -12.15 0.81 -9.48
C GLN A 138 -13.25 1.19 -8.47
N TYR A 139 -12.91 1.95 -7.44
CA TYR A 139 -13.88 2.42 -6.44
C TYR A 139 -14.44 3.82 -6.74
N GLY A 140 -14.20 4.34 -7.94
CA GLY A 140 -14.79 5.59 -8.43
C GLY A 140 -14.15 6.86 -7.91
N TYR A 141 -12.95 6.77 -7.31
CA TYR A 141 -12.18 7.95 -6.94
C TYR A 141 -11.56 8.60 -8.17
N GLU A 142 -11.63 9.92 -8.23
CA GLU A 142 -10.91 10.69 -9.25
C GLU A 142 -9.41 10.75 -8.95
N MET A 143 -8.60 10.81 -10.00
CA MET A 143 -7.16 10.98 -9.83
C MET A 143 -6.85 12.44 -9.49
N PRO A 144 -6.37 12.73 -8.28
CA PRO A 144 -6.16 14.12 -7.85
C PRO A 144 -4.97 14.80 -8.53
N ARG A 145 -4.06 14.02 -9.12
CA ARG A 145 -2.84 14.53 -9.74
C ARG A 145 -2.66 14.04 -11.19
N PRO A 146 -2.12 14.90 -12.09
CA PRO A 146 -1.92 14.53 -13.51
C PRO A 146 -1.07 13.27 -13.72
N GLU A 147 -0.05 13.05 -12.90
CA GLU A 147 0.84 11.88 -12.99
C GLU A 147 0.12 10.56 -12.64
N GLN A 148 -0.87 10.61 -11.75
CA GLN A 148 -1.73 9.46 -11.46
C GLN A 148 -2.64 9.16 -12.66
N GLN A 149 -3.25 10.18 -13.22
CA GLN A 149 -4.09 10.05 -14.42
C GLN A 149 -3.29 9.52 -15.61
N ALA A 150 -2.06 9.98 -15.81
CA ALA A 150 -1.19 9.50 -16.87
C ALA A 150 -0.86 8.00 -16.70
N ARG A 151 -0.61 7.55 -15.47
CA ARG A 151 -0.36 6.14 -15.14
C ARG A 151 -1.60 5.29 -15.40
N LEU A 152 -2.77 5.73 -14.97
CA LEU A 152 -4.05 5.07 -15.23
C LEU A 152 -4.32 4.93 -16.73
N ASN A 153 -4.12 6.00 -17.48
CA ASN A 153 -4.35 6.00 -18.94
C ASN A 153 -3.47 4.98 -19.66
N ARG A 154 -2.20 4.80 -19.23
CA ARG A 154 -1.31 3.78 -19.80
C ARG A 154 -1.84 2.36 -19.55
N MET A 155 -2.32 2.08 -18.34
CA MET A 155 -2.87 0.76 -17.98
C MET A 155 -4.16 0.45 -18.73
N LEU A 156 -5.06 1.41 -18.88
CA LEU A 156 -6.35 1.21 -19.57
C LEU A 156 -6.23 1.09 -21.09
N LYS A 157 -5.13 1.55 -21.68
CA LYS A 157 -4.85 1.43 -23.13
C LYS A 157 -4.18 0.12 -23.52
N GLY A 158 -3.54 -0.51 -22.58
CA GLY A 158 -2.87 -1.80 -22.79
C GLY A 158 -3.81 -2.96 -22.72
#